data_657df22454c655cccd2ecb3f1508248c
#
_entry.id   657df22454c655cccd2ecb3f1508248c
#
_cell.length_a   1.000
_cell.length_b   1.000
_cell.length_c   1.000
_cell.angle_alpha   90.00
_cell.angle_beta   90.00
_cell.angle_gamma   90.00
#
_symmetry.space_group_name_H-M   'P 1'
#
loop_
_entity.id
_entity.type
_entity.pdbx_description
1 polymer ?
#
loop_
_entity_poly.entity_id
_entity_poly.type
_entity_poly.pdbx_seq_one_letter_code
_entity_poly.pdbx_strand_id
1 'polypeptide(L)'
;MLFSDPWLLAVDKPTGLLSQPGLGPEQADAVVGRLVGRWGPLQLVHRLDRDTSGLLLLARDAASHRTLSRAFAERRVEKIYLADVLGNPGAAGRIERPLRRASRQPPRYRVDPAGRPSRTDWRLLEPHAGWSRVELRPVTGRSHQLRVHMAWLGHPLLGDPLYGNARSRGLASRLLLHAAGLAFDHPIRGTRIELRSQAPWLSADQPFSSSSCAKWLSRRSRALLE
;
A
#
# COMPACT_ATOMS: atom_id res chain seq x y z
N MET A 1 -16.55 3.53 1.81
CA MET A 1 -16.40 2.86 3.13
C MET A 1 -16.40 1.36 2.89
N LEU A 2 -15.43 0.64 3.46
CA LEU A 2 -15.26 -0.81 3.26
C LEU A 2 -15.56 -1.62 4.54
N PHE A 3 -15.28 -1.04 5.72
CA PHE A 3 -15.56 -1.65 7.01
C PHE A 3 -15.76 -0.56 8.07
N SER A 4 -16.63 -0.81 9.04
CA SER A 4 -16.83 0.07 10.20
C SER A 4 -17.38 -0.72 11.37
N ASP A 5 -16.82 -0.46 12.56
CA ASP A 5 -17.36 -0.87 13.85
C ASP A 5 -17.07 0.20 14.92
N PRO A 6 -17.35 -0.03 16.22
CA PRO A 6 -17.08 0.97 17.26
C PRO A 6 -15.61 1.39 17.41
N TRP A 7 -14.65 0.58 16.95
CA TRP A 7 -13.22 0.77 17.19
C TRP A 7 -12.42 1.10 15.92
N LEU A 8 -12.93 0.71 14.75
CA LEU A 8 -12.21 0.79 13.47
C LEU A 8 -13.07 1.40 12.37
N LEU A 9 -12.39 2.06 11.46
CA LEU A 9 -12.93 2.48 10.17
C LEU A 9 -11.92 2.13 9.07
N ALA A 10 -12.35 1.41 8.04
CA ALA A 10 -11.57 1.21 6.84
C ALA A 10 -12.25 1.85 5.63
N VAL A 11 -11.48 2.64 4.90
CA VAL A 11 -11.94 3.35 3.72
C VAL A 11 -11.12 3.02 2.50
N ASP A 12 -11.69 3.22 1.33
CA ASP A 12 -11.00 3.23 0.05
C ASP A 12 -10.54 4.65 -0.26
N LYS A 13 -9.25 4.94 -0.06
CA LYS A 13 -8.69 6.25 -0.33
C LYS A 13 -8.54 6.46 -1.84
N PRO A 14 -9.08 7.54 -2.43
CA PRO A 14 -8.81 7.86 -3.82
C PRO A 14 -7.34 8.27 -4.02
N THR A 15 -6.89 8.22 -5.28
CA THR A 15 -5.62 8.86 -5.68
C THR A 15 -5.71 10.38 -5.53
N GLY A 16 -4.58 11.05 -5.37
CA GLY A 16 -4.50 12.50 -5.28
C GLY A 16 -4.85 13.09 -3.91
N LEU A 17 -5.46 12.32 -2.99
CA LEU A 17 -5.84 12.77 -1.65
C LEU A 17 -4.78 12.35 -0.62
N LEU A 18 -4.42 13.26 0.29
CA LEU A 18 -3.54 12.95 1.42
C LEU A 18 -4.25 12.05 2.46
N SER A 19 -3.51 11.21 3.17
CA SER A 19 -4.05 10.44 4.31
C SER A 19 -4.32 11.35 5.52
N GLN A 20 -3.42 12.31 5.78
CA GLN A 20 -3.51 13.35 6.80
C GLN A 20 -3.03 14.68 6.22
N PRO A 21 -3.44 15.82 6.78
CA PRO A 21 -2.94 17.12 6.34
C PRO A 21 -1.42 17.17 6.32
N GLY A 22 -0.88 17.83 5.29
CA GLY A 22 0.53 18.15 5.16
C GLY A 22 0.87 19.53 5.73
N LEU A 23 1.95 20.10 5.24
CA LEU A 23 2.39 21.45 5.62
C LEU A 23 1.82 22.46 4.62
N GLY A 24 1.19 23.52 5.16
CA GLY A 24 0.61 24.60 4.35
C GLY A 24 -0.86 24.36 3.95
N PRO A 25 -1.59 25.44 3.65
CA PRO A 25 -3.02 25.40 3.36
C PRO A 25 -3.37 24.56 2.13
N GLU A 26 -2.49 24.50 1.14
CA GLU A 26 -2.66 23.68 -0.08
C GLU A 26 -2.60 22.18 0.18
N GLN A 27 -2.15 21.75 1.37
CA GLN A 27 -2.10 20.35 1.80
C GLN A 27 -3.04 20.05 2.99
N ALA A 28 -3.99 20.93 3.25
CA ALA A 28 -4.94 20.76 4.33
C ALA A 28 -5.98 19.66 4.05
N ASP A 29 -6.34 19.46 2.78
CA ASP A 29 -7.33 18.46 2.38
C ASP A 29 -6.78 17.03 2.50
N ALA A 30 -7.41 16.24 3.35
CA ALA A 30 -6.97 14.89 3.65
C ALA A 30 -8.14 13.99 4.09
N VAL A 31 -7.95 12.66 3.98
CA VAL A 31 -8.97 11.68 4.36
C VAL A 31 -9.47 11.90 5.79
N VAL A 32 -8.57 12.09 6.76
CA VAL A 32 -8.97 12.29 8.17
C VAL A 32 -9.87 13.52 8.31
N GLY A 33 -9.51 14.65 7.69
CA GLY A 33 -10.30 15.88 7.73
C GLY A 33 -11.69 15.71 7.13
N ARG A 34 -11.80 15.01 6.00
CA ARG A 34 -13.08 14.75 5.33
C ARG A 34 -14.02 13.82 6.11
N LEU A 35 -13.48 12.99 6.98
CA LEU A 35 -14.24 11.97 7.70
C LEU A 35 -14.67 12.43 9.11
N VAL A 36 -13.97 13.39 9.72
CA VAL A 36 -14.17 13.76 11.13
C VAL A 36 -15.59 14.25 11.42
N GLY A 37 -16.21 14.99 10.51
CA GLY A 37 -17.58 15.51 10.68
C GLY A 37 -18.65 14.42 10.79
N ARG A 38 -18.41 13.25 10.18
CA ARG A 38 -19.35 12.12 10.20
C ARG A 38 -19.01 11.07 11.27
N TRP A 39 -17.72 10.88 11.53
CA TRP A 39 -17.22 9.74 12.31
C TRP A 39 -16.59 10.13 13.64
N GLY A 40 -16.52 11.44 13.94
CA GLY A 40 -15.78 11.96 15.08
C GLY A 40 -14.25 11.85 14.91
N PRO A 41 -13.49 12.01 15.99
CA PRO A 41 -12.03 11.93 15.95
C PRO A 41 -11.54 10.58 15.43
N LEU A 42 -10.64 10.60 14.43
CA LEU A 42 -10.04 9.42 13.82
C LEU A 42 -8.52 9.51 13.89
N GLN A 43 -7.87 8.38 14.14
CA GLN A 43 -6.41 8.29 14.25
C GLN A 43 -5.85 7.33 13.20
N LEU A 44 -4.85 7.79 12.44
CA LEU A 44 -4.17 6.97 11.44
C LEU A 44 -3.24 5.95 12.11
N VAL A 45 -3.39 4.68 11.80
CA VAL A 45 -2.49 3.60 12.22
C VAL A 45 -1.41 3.32 11.17
N HIS A 46 -1.65 3.72 9.93
CA HIS A 46 -0.69 3.74 8.82
C HIS A 46 -1.09 4.83 7.83
N ARG A 47 -0.27 5.03 6.80
CA ARG A 47 -0.55 6.02 5.75
C ARG A 47 -0.29 5.46 4.37
N LEU A 48 -1.01 5.96 3.39
CA LEU A 48 -0.72 5.83 1.97
C LEU A 48 -0.14 7.14 1.43
N ASP A 49 0.69 7.06 0.40
CA ASP A 49 1.14 8.23 -0.33
C ASP A 49 -0.05 8.93 -1.00
N ARG A 50 0.06 10.22 -1.31
CA ARG A 50 -1.00 11.02 -1.94
C ARG A 50 -1.58 10.31 -3.17
N ASP A 51 -0.71 9.84 -4.06
CA ASP A 51 -1.12 9.29 -5.36
C ASP A 51 -1.45 7.78 -5.30
N THR A 52 -1.15 7.10 -4.18
CA THR A 52 -1.55 5.71 -3.95
C THR A 52 -3.01 5.66 -3.52
N SER A 53 -3.81 4.81 -4.17
CA SER A 53 -5.21 4.56 -3.79
C SER A 53 -5.36 3.27 -2.96
N GLY A 54 -6.55 3.04 -2.40
CA GLY A 54 -6.92 1.79 -1.76
C GLY A 54 -7.08 1.86 -0.25
N LEU A 55 -7.00 0.70 0.39
CA LEU A 55 -7.30 0.47 1.79
C LEU A 55 -6.50 1.36 2.74
N LEU A 56 -7.20 2.19 3.50
CA LEU A 56 -6.67 2.99 4.60
C LEU A 56 -7.45 2.66 5.87
N LEU A 57 -6.75 2.18 6.90
CA LEU A 57 -7.32 1.82 8.19
C LEU A 57 -7.10 2.95 9.20
N LEU A 58 -8.15 3.28 9.94
CA LEU A 58 -8.17 4.29 10.98
C LEU A 58 -8.71 3.68 12.28
N ALA A 59 -8.17 4.12 13.41
CA ALA A 59 -8.71 3.80 14.73
C ALA A 59 -9.66 4.91 15.19
N ARG A 60 -10.71 4.53 15.93
CA ARG A 60 -11.72 5.43 16.47
C ARG A 60 -11.49 5.79 17.94
N ASP A 61 -10.55 5.11 18.58
CA ASP A 61 -10.16 5.34 19.97
C ASP A 61 -8.65 5.12 20.18
N ALA A 62 -8.12 5.63 21.30
CA ALA A 62 -6.70 5.60 21.60
C ALA A 62 -6.15 4.18 21.91
N ALA A 63 -6.98 3.27 22.44
CA ALA A 63 -6.55 1.89 22.75
C ALA A 63 -6.37 1.09 21.47
N SER A 64 -7.36 1.16 20.56
CA SER A 64 -7.30 0.57 19.22
C SER A 64 -6.15 1.14 18.40
N HIS A 65 -5.92 2.47 18.46
CA HIS A 65 -4.78 3.10 17.80
C HIS A 65 -3.45 2.52 18.28
N ARG A 66 -3.22 2.41 19.60
CA ARG A 66 -1.98 1.84 20.17
C ARG A 66 -1.77 0.40 19.73
N THR A 67 -2.81 -0.44 19.85
CA THR A 67 -2.74 -1.87 19.48
C THR A 67 -2.41 -2.05 18.01
N LEU A 68 -3.09 -1.35 17.13
CA LEU A 68 -2.84 -1.45 15.68
C LEU A 68 -1.50 -0.85 15.28
N SER A 69 -1.12 0.31 15.82
CA SER A 69 0.19 0.92 15.54
C SER A 69 1.33 -0.02 15.92
N ARG A 70 1.18 -0.74 17.05
CA ARG A 70 2.11 -1.78 17.47
C ARG A 70 2.13 -2.95 16.48
N ALA A 71 0.95 -3.43 16.03
CA ALA A 71 0.85 -4.50 15.05
C ALA A 71 1.54 -4.14 13.72
N PHE A 72 1.41 -2.89 13.25
CA PHE A 72 2.14 -2.39 12.09
C PHE A 72 3.67 -2.33 12.33
N ALA A 73 4.10 -1.84 13.49
CA ALA A 73 5.52 -1.76 13.85
C ALA A 73 6.17 -3.15 13.93
N GLU A 74 5.47 -4.12 14.51
CA GLU A 74 5.88 -5.52 14.66
C GLU A 74 5.67 -6.36 13.38
N ARG A 75 5.19 -5.75 12.28
CA ARG A 75 4.96 -6.41 10.98
C ARG A 75 3.94 -7.55 11.03
N ARG A 76 3.00 -7.51 11.97
CA ARG A 76 1.89 -8.47 12.10
C ARG A 76 0.71 -8.17 11.17
N VAL A 77 0.72 -7.01 10.52
CA VAL A 77 -0.27 -6.61 9.52
C VAL A 77 0.24 -6.99 8.13
N GLU A 78 -0.53 -7.84 7.44
CA GLU A 78 -0.26 -8.22 6.06
C GLU A 78 -0.82 -7.16 5.12
N LYS A 79 -0.04 -6.82 4.09
CA LYS A 79 -0.38 -5.78 3.11
C LYS A 79 -0.18 -6.32 1.71
N ILE A 80 -1.19 -6.15 0.87
CA ILE A 80 -1.13 -6.52 -0.54
C ILE A 80 -1.43 -5.28 -1.36
N TYR A 81 -0.53 -4.99 -2.30
CA TYR A 81 -0.72 -3.94 -3.28
C TYR A 81 -0.79 -4.54 -4.67
N LEU A 82 -1.64 -3.97 -5.51
CA LEU A 82 -1.67 -4.21 -6.94
C LEU A 82 -0.96 -3.04 -7.62
N ALA A 83 -0.11 -3.35 -8.58
CA ALA A 83 0.57 -2.34 -9.39
C ALA A 83 0.74 -2.81 -10.82
N ASP A 84 0.73 -1.87 -11.78
CA ASP A 84 1.14 -2.10 -13.14
C ASP A 84 2.52 -1.45 -13.33
N VAL A 85 3.49 -2.24 -13.84
CA VAL A 85 4.91 -1.86 -13.97
C VAL A 85 5.37 -1.93 -15.43
N LEU A 86 6.35 -1.13 -15.79
CA LEU A 86 6.95 -1.15 -17.13
C LEU A 86 7.71 -2.47 -17.37
N GLY A 87 7.50 -3.10 -18.51
CA GLY A 87 8.18 -4.34 -18.91
C GLY A 87 7.72 -5.56 -18.12
N ASN A 88 8.57 -6.59 -18.08
CA ASN A 88 8.29 -7.85 -17.38
C ASN A 88 9.40 -8.13 -16.34
N PRO A 89 9.11 -8.06 -15.04
CA PRO A 89 10.09 -8.29 -13.99
C PRO A 89 10.40 -9.76 -13.72
N GLY A 90 9.83 -10.70 -14.48
CA GLY A 90 9.88 -12.14 -14.23
C GLY A 90 8.74 -12.65 -13.34
N ALA A 91 8.74 -13.93 -12.99
CA ALA A 91 7.60 -14.58 -12.32
C ALA A 91 7.39 -14.09 -10.87
N ALA A 92 8.47 -13.97 -10.10
CA ALA A 92 8.43 -13.49 -8.71
C ALA A 92 9.85 -13.13 -8.24
N GLY A 93 9.93 -12.38 -7.15
CA GLY A 93 11.21 -12.06 -6.54
C GLY A 93 11.09 -11.27 -5.26
N ARG A 94 12.27 -10.86 -4.76
CA ARG A 94 12.44 -10.10 -3.53
C ARG A 94 13.45 -8.98 -3.74
N ILE A 95 13.10 -7.81 -3.21
CA ILE A 95 13.98 -6.65 -3.18
C ILE A 95 14.30 -6.34 -1.72
N GLU A 96 15.55 -6.55 -1.32
CA GLU A 96 16.08 -6.18 0.00
C GLU A 96 17.11 -5.08 -0.20
N ARG A 97 16.63 -3.84 -0.29
CA ARG A 97 17.47 -2.66 -0.51
C ARG A 97 17.08 -1.54 0.45
N PRO A 98 18.02 -1.03 1.24
CA PRO A 98 17.74 0.04 2.19
C PRO A 98 17.38 1.35 1.46
N LEU A 99 16.50 2.13 2.09
CA LEU A 99 15.99 3.36 1.52
C LEU A 99 16.38 4.57 2.36
N ARG A 100 16.83 5.62 1.69
CA ARG A 100 17.18 6.92 2.27
C ARG A 100 16.43 8.04 1.55
N ARG A 101 16.10 9.09 2.31
CA ARG A 101 15.55 10.31 1.73
C ARG A 101 16.58 11.02 0.85
N ALA A 102 16.23 11.33 -0.39
CA ALA A 102 17.10 11.98 -1.37
C ALA A 102 16.82 13.49 -1.48
N SER A 103 15.54 13.91 -1.35
CA SER A 103 15.17 15.33 -1.36
C SER A 103 14.01 15.60 -0.39
N ARG A 104 13.81 16.88 -0.03
CA ARG A 104 12.73 17.32 0.87
C ARG A 104 11.49 17.79 0.12
N GLN A 105 11.67 18.46 -1.01
CA GLN A 105 10.61 19.08 -1.82
C GLN A 105 10.89 18.88 -3.31
N PRO A 106 10.04 18.08 -4.01
CA PRO A 106 9.13 17.08 -3.43
C PRO A 106 9.92 16.01 -2.67
N PRO A 107 9.31 15.35 -1.65
CA PRO A 107 10.02 14.30 -0.92
C PRO A 107 10.30 13.12 -1.84
N ARG A 108 11.58 12.82 -2.08
CA ARG A 108 12.04 11.67 -2.85
C ARG A 108 12.92 10.77 -1.99
N TYR A 109 12.92 9.50 -2.35
CA TYR A 109 13.73 8.47 -1.71
C TYR A 109 14.53 7.72 -2.76
N ARG A 110 15.64 7.11 -2.36
CA ARG A 110 16.47 6.28 -3.22
C ARG A 110 16.96 5.05 -2.46
N VAL A 111 17.39 4.04 -3.20
CA VAL A 111 18.19 2.96 -2.65
C VAL A 111 19.56 3.53 -2.26
N ASP A 112 19.96 3.28 -1.01
CA ASP A 112 21.20 3.81 -0.46
C ASP A 112 21.64 2.88 0.68
N PRO A 113 22.89 2.36 0.69
CA PRO A 113 23.38 1.47 1.74
C PRO A 113 23.27 2.05 3.15
N ALA A 114 23.38 3.38 3.30
CA ALA A 114 23.20 4.10 4.57
C ALA A 114 21.72 4.38 4.91
N GLY A 115 20.78 3.80 4.14
CA GLY A 115 19.35 3.94 4.32
C GLY A 115 18.77 3.01 5.39
N ARG A 116 17.47 3.12 5.61
CA ARG A 116 16.74 2.23 6.50
C ARG A 116 16.45 0.89 5.82
N PRO A 117 16.71 -0.26 6.45
CA PRO A 117 16.40 -1.58 5.89
C PRO A 117 14.96 -1.66 5.39
N SER A 118 14.80 -2.14 4.15
CA SER A 118 13.50 -2.23 3.49
C SER A 118 13.43 -3.50 2.67
N ARG A 119 12.26 -4.17 2.71
CA ARG A 119 12.01 -5.40 1.96
C ARG A 119 10.63 -5.37 1.31
N THR A 120 10.60 -5.72 0.03
CA THR A 120 9.40 -5.93 -0.78
C THR A 120 9.49 -7.28 -1.47
N ASP A 121 8.53 -8.15 -1.26
CA ASP A 121 8.33 -9.35 -2.07
C ASP A 121 7.35 -9.01 -3.20
N TRP A 122 7.54 -9.57 -4.40
CA TRP A 122 6.67 -9.32 -5.55
C TRP A 122 6.40 -10.60 -6.32
N ARG A 123 5.26 -10.62 -7.05
CA ARG A 123 4.86 -11.71 -7.93
C ARG A 123 4.15 -11.16 -9.16
N LEU A 124 4.48 -11.71 -10.32
CA LEU A 124 3.76 -11.46 -11.57
C LEU A 124 2.35 -12.03 -11.47
N LEU A 125 1.37 -11.25 -11.85
CA LEU A 125 -0.03 -11.67 -12.01
C LEU A 125 -0.37 -11.87 -13.47
N GLU A 126 -0.12 -10.85 -14.30
CA GLU A 126 -0.49 -10.82 -15.71
C GLU A 126 0.62 -10.13 -16.52
N PRO A 127 1.22 -10.80 -17.51
CA PRO A 127 2.11 -10.16 -18.48
C PRO A 127 1.27 -9.52 -19.60
N HIS A 128 1.68 -8.32 -20.03
CA HIS A 128 1.12 -7.61 -21.17
C HIS A 128 2.24 -7.12 -22.10
N ALA A 129 1.87 -6.68 -23.32
CA ALA A 129 2.83 -6.10 -24.26
C ALA A 129 3.43 -4.79 -23.71
N GLY A 130 4.69 -4.84 -23.26
CA GLY A 130 5.44 -3.69 -22.78
C GLY A 130 5.22 -3.28 -21.33
N TRP A 131 4.33 -3.94 -20.60
CA TRP A 131 4.08 -3.74 -19.15
C TRP A 131 3.58 -5.03 -18.50
N SER A 132 3.52 -5.07 -17.18
CA SER A 132 3.01 -6.23 -16.44
C SER A 132 2.26 -5.81 -15.20
N ARG A 133 1.23 -6.58 -14.83
CA ARG A 133 0.56 -6.47 -13.54
C ARG A 133 1.24 -7.33 -12.51
N VAL A 134 1.54 -6.73 -11.37
CA VAL A 134 2.24 -7.40 -10.27
C VAL A 134 1.51 -7.21 -8.94
N GLU A 135 1.60 -8.22 -8.09
CA GLU A 135 1.30 -8.13 -6.68
C GLU A 135 2.57 -7.75 -5.93
N LEU A 136 2.49 -6.74 -5.06
CA LEU A 136 3.59 -6.29 -4.21
C LEU A 136 3.23 -6.49 -2.74
N ARG A 137 4.13 -7.09 -1.98
CA ARG A 137 3.98 -7.37 -0.53
C ARG A 137 5.10 -6.70 0.25
N PRO A 138 4.88 -5.47 0.76
CA PRO A 138 5.88 -4.80 1.57
C PRO A 138 5.95 -5.42 2.97
N VAL A 139 7.07 -6.05 3.30
CA VAL A 139 7.38 -6.54 4.66
C VAL A 139 7.64 -5.35 5.60
N THR A 140 8.31 -4.32 5.10
CA THR A 140 8.52 -3.04 5.77
C THR A 140 7.56 -1.98 5.20
N GLY A 141 7.43 -0.81 5.83
CA GLY A 141 6.55 0.28 5.39
C GLY A 141 7.26 1.62 5.31
N ARG A 142 8.32 1.73 4.48
CA ARG A 142 9.01 3.01 4.28
C ARG A 142 8.27 3.86 3.25
N SER A 143 8.41 5.18 3.38
CA SER A 143 7.82 6.11 2.41
C SER A 143 8.29 5.79 1.00
N HIS A 144 7.37 5.79 0.04
CA HIS A 144 7.57 5.48 -1.37
C HIS A 144 8.23 4.12 -1.66
N GLN A 145 8.28 3.20 -0.68
CA GLN A 145 9.08 1.96 -0.77
C GLN A 145 8.83 1.18 -2.06
N LEU A 146 7.57 0.84 -2.36
CA LEU A 146 7.21 0.04 -3.53
C LEU A 146 7.62 0.72 -4.84
N ARG A 147 7.42 2.03 -4.91
CA ARG A 147 7.75 2.85 -6.07
C ARG A 147 9.26 2.87 -6.33
N VAL A 148 10.05 3.12 -5.28
CA VAL A 148 11.52 3.15 -5.37
C VAL A 148 12.09 1.76 -5.66
N HIS A 149 11.59 0.72 -5.01
CA HIS A 149 12.06 -0.64 -5.22
C HIS A 149 11.83 -1.12 -6.65
N MET A 150 10.62 -0.92 -7.20
CA MET A 150 10.32 -1.33 -8.57
C MET A 150 11.09 -0.51 -9.61
N ALA A 151 11.27 0.80 -9.38
CA ALA A 151 12.11 1.63 -10.24
C ALA A 151 13.58 1.20 -10.19
N TRP A 152 14.10 0.86 -9.00
CA TRP A 152 15.47 0.35 -8.84
C TRP A 152 15.66 -1.00 -9.55
N LEU A 153 14.65 -1.86 -9.56
CA LEU A 153 14.66 -3.13 -10.30
C LEU A 153 14.65 -2.94 -11.82
N GLY A 154 14.42 -1.73 -12.32
CA GLY A 154 14.29 -1.43 -13.75
C GLY A 154 12.84 -1.47 -14.28
N HIS A 155 11.87 -1.71 -13.39
CA HIS A 155 10.45 -1.83 -13.72
C HIS A 155 9.61 -0.77 -12.99
N PRO A 156 9.78 0.55 -13.29
CA PRO A 156 9.03 1.60 -12.63
C PRO A 156 7.52 1.43 -12.82
N LEU A 157 6.75 1.86 -11.82
CA LEU A 157 5.29 1.82 -11.88
C LEU A 157 4.78 2.75 -12.98
N LEU A 158 3.71 2.33 -13.64
CA LEU A 158 3.07 3.15 -14.67
C LEU A 158 2.43 4.40 -14.04
N GLY A 159 2.55 5.52 -14.73
CA GLY A 159 2.02 6.80 -14.27
C GLY A 159 2.72 7.39 -13.04
N ASP A 160 3.88 6.85 -12.61
CA ASP A 160 4.60 7.40 -11.44
C ASP A 160 5.30 8.73 -11.80
N PRO A 161 4.84 9.87 -11.24
CA PRO A 161 5.41 11.18 -11.58
C PRO A 161 6.80 11.41 -10.98
N LEU A 162 7.20 10.66 -9.94
CA LEU A 162 8.45 10.87 -9.22
C LEU A 162 9.57 9.91 -9.62
N TYR A 163 9.23 8.64 -9.88
CA TYR A 163 10.21 7.57 -10.13
C TYR A 163 10.06 6.92 -11.51
N GLY A 164 9.01 7.26 -12.25
CA GLY A 164 8.81 6.82 -13.62
C GLY A 164 9.76 7.49 -14.61
N ASN A 165 10.14 6.76 -15.65
CA ASN A 165 10.76 7.33 -16.86
C ASN A 165 9.69 7.89 -17.83
N ALA A 166 10.08 8.48 -18.94
CA ALA A 166 9.15 9.05 -19.92
C ALA A 166 8.11 8.02 -20.40
N ARG A 167 8.56 6.78 -20.69
CA ARG A 167 7.69 5.71 -21.17
C ARG A 167 6.67 5.29 -20.12
N SER A 168 7.10 4.97 -18.88
CA SER A 168 6.16 4.55 -17.84
C SER A 168 5.17 5.66 -17.45
N ARG A 169 5.58 6.92 -17.47
CA ARG A 169 4.68 8.08 -17.23
C ARG A 169 3.64 8.25 -18.33
N GLY A 170 4.02 8.03 -19.59
CA GLY A 170 3.10 8.16 -20.73
C GLY A 170 2.06 7.04 -20.85
N LEU A 171 2.25 5.92 -20.16
CA LEU A 171 1.34 4.77 -20.23
C LEU A 171 0.13 4.85 -19.30
N ALA A 172 0.10 5.80 -18.36
CA ALA A 172 -1.05 5.98 -17.47
C ALA A 172 -1.16 7.43 -17.00
N SER A 173 -2.39 7.92 -16.87
CA SER A 173 -2.72 9.27 -16.41
C SER A 173 -2.56 9.47 -14.89
N ARG A 174 -2.40 8.38 -14.14
CA ARG A 174 -2.20 8.37 -12.69
C ARG A 174 -1.22 7.26 -12.29
N LEU A 175 -0.67 7.35 -11.08
CA LEU A 175 0.08 6.24 -10.49
C LEU A 175 -0.79 4.98 -10.39
N LEU A 176 -0.40 3.90 -11.05
CA LEU A 176 -1.06 2.60 -10.95
C LEU A 176 -0.48 1.80 -9.77
N LEU A 177 -0.80 2.24 -8.56
CA LEU A 177 -0.50 1.58 -7.28
C LEU A 177 -1.72 1.65 -6.38
N HIS A 178 -2.19 0.50 -5.92
CA HIS A 178 -3.39 0.37 -5.11
C HIS A 178 -3.18 -0.58 -3.94
N ALA A 179 -3.52 -0.14 -2.73
CA ALA A 179 -3.56 -0.98 -1.53
C ALA A 179 -4.79 -1.90 -1.59
N ALA A 180 -4.63 -3.06 -2.20
CA ALA A 180 -5.72 -3.97 -2.56
C ALA A 180 -6.13 -4.93 -1.42
N GLY A 181 -5.23 -5.20 -0.47
CA GLY A 181 -5.52 -6.12 0.63
C GLY A 181 -4.84 -5.70 1.94
N LEU A 182 -5.57 -5.90 3.04
CA LEU A 182 -5.09 -5.68 4.39
C LEU A 182 -5.62 -6.78 5.30
N ALA A 183 -4.73 -7.48 6.02
CA ALA A 183 -5.15 -8.51 6.98
C ALA A 183 -4.44 -8.30 8.32
N PHE A 184 -5.22 -8.28 9.40
CA PHE A 184 -4.77 -7.97 10.76
C PHE A 184 -5.70 -8.58 11.80
N ASP A 185 -5.27 -8.65 13.05
CA ASP A 185 -6.12 -9.06 14.15
C ASP A 185 -6.86 -7.86 14.74
N HIS A 186 -8.15 -8.01 14.95
CA HIS A 186 -8.99 -6.95 15.51
C HIS A 186 -8.46 -6.52 16.90
N PRO A 187 -8.24 -5.21 17.15
CA PRO A 187 -7.52 -4.73 18.35
C PRO A 187 -8.18 -5.07 19.68
N ILE A 188 -9.49 -5.31 19.69
CA ILE A 188 -10.27 -5.62 20.89
C ILE A 188 -10.72 -7.09 20.91
N ARG A 189 -11.18 -7.62 19.77
CA ARG A 189 -11.76 -8.97 19.69
C ARG A 189 -10.73 -10.05 19.44
N GLY A 190 -9.53 -9.69 18.96
CA GLY A 190 -8.48 -10.64 18.55
C GLY A 190 -8.81 -11.47 17.31
N THR A 191 -10.00 -11.34 16.75
CA THR A 191 -10.40 -12.07 15.54
C THR A 191 -9.68 -11.54 14.30
N ARG A 192 -9.31 -12.44 13.38
CA ARG A 192 -8.68 -12.07 12.12
C ARG A 192 -9.65 -11.33 11.21
N ILE A 193 -9.26 -10.17 10.72
CA ILE A 193 -9.98 -9.37 9.73
C ILE A 193 -9.17 -9.35 8.44
N GLU A 194 -9.83 -9.62 7.32
CA GLU A 194 -9.29 -9.51 5.97
C GLU A 194 -10.15 -8.54 5.17
N LEU A 195 -9.55 -7.45 4.73
CA LEU A 195 -10.20 -6.42 3.92
C LEU A 195 -9.63 -6.43 2.52
N ARG A 196 -10.50 -6.15 1.52
CA ARG A 196 -10.12 -6.06 0.12
C ARG A 196 -10.70 -4.80 -0.52
N SER A 197 -9.97 -4.24 -1.46
CA SER A 197 -10.39 -3.15 -2.32
C SER A 197 -9.95 -3.44 -3.75
N GLN A 198 -10.86 -3.23 -4.71
CA GLN A 198 -10.56 -3.41 -6.12
C GLN A 198 -9.87 -2.17 -6.68
N ALA A 199 -8.80 -2.38 -7.44
CA ALA A 199 -8.11 -1.28 -8.08
C ALA A 199 -9.03 -0.62 -9.13
N PRO A 200 -9.16 0.72 -9.12
CA PRO A 200 -10.16 1.42 -9.92
C PRO A 200 -9.90 1.40 -11.44
N TRP A 201 -8.76 0.89 -11.87
CA TRP A 201 -8.45 0.68 -13.30
C TRP A 201 -8.69 -0.75 -13.77
N LEU A 202 -9.18 -1.64 -12.90
CA LEU A 202 -9.68 -2.95 -13.30
C LEU A 202 -11.14 -2.84 -13.70
N SER A 203 -11.52 -3.50 -14.81
CA SER A 203 -12.92 -3.67 -15.14
C SER A 203 -13.64 -4.55 -14.12
N ALA A 204 -14.95 -4.41 -14.00
CA ALA A 204 -15.78 -5.25 -13.13
C ALA A 204 -15.66 -6.75 -13.47
N ASP A 205 -15.36 -7.07 -14.73
CA ASP A 205 -15.20 -8.43 -15.24
C ASP A 205 -13.81 -9.03 -14.94
N GLN A 206 -12.87 -8.25 -14.41
CA GLN A 206 -11.55 -8.69 -13.96
C GLN A 206 -11.41 -8.48 -12.44
N PRO A 207 -12.18 -9.19 -11.61
CA PRO A 207 -12.01 -9.06 -10.16
C PRO A 207 -10.61 -9.56 -9.81
N PHE A 208 -9.94 -8.85 -8.91
CA PHE A 208 -8.71 -9.29 -8.27
C PHE A 208 -8.95 -10.69 -7.68
N SER A 209 -8.55 -11.74 -8.41
CA SER A 209 -9.00 -13.11 -8.13
C SER A 209 -8.54 -13.59 -6.76
N SER A 210 -9.49 -14.08 -6.00
CA SER A 210 -9.33 -14.57 -4.63
C SER A 210 -8.46 -15.83 -4.53
N SER A 211 -8.34 -16.62 -5.60
CA SER A 211 -7.62 -17.90 -5.58
C SER A 211 -6.11 -17.76 -5.34
N SER A 212 -5.51 -16.66 -5.79
CA SER A 212 -4.10 -16.35 -5.54
C SER A 212 -3.83 -15.87 -4.12
N CYS A 213 -4.79 -15.21 -3.48
CA CYS A 213 -4.65 -14.65 -2.13
C CYS A 213 -4.99 -15.69 -1.04
N ALA A 214 -6.03 -16.51 -1.25
CA ALA A 214 -6.47 -17.52 -0.29
C ALA A 214 -5.44 -18.63 -0.07
N LYS A 215 -4.77 -19.10 -1.12
CA LYS A 215 -3.73 -20.14 -1.04
C LYS A 215 -2.48 -19.71 -0.25
N TRP A 216 -2.25 -18.43 -0.09
CA TRP A 216 -1.06 -17.94 0.62
C TRP A 216 -1.35 -17.68 2.11
N LEU A 217 -2.52 -17.19 2.45
CA LEU A 217 -2.96 -17.01 3.84
C LEU A 217 -3.03 -18.36 4.59
N SER A 218 -3.44 -19.45 3.89
CA SER A 218 -3.48 -20.78 4.44
C SER A 218 -2.09 -21.44 4.64
N ARG A 219 -1.05 -21.02 3.93
CA ARG A 219 0.30 -21.60 4.04
C ARG A 219 1.09 -21.10 5.25
N ARG A 220 0.84 -19.89 5.77
CA ARG A 220 1.54 -19.39 6.96
C ARG A 220 0.98 -19.95 8.28
N SER A 221 -0.29 -20.35 8.31
CA SER A 221 -0.85 -21.03 9.49
C SER A 221 -0.23 -22.40 9.75
N ARG A 222 0.42 -23.02 8.73
CA ARG A 222 1.13 -24.30 8.90
C ARG A 222 2.61 -24.16 9.25
N ALA A 223 3.26 -23.03 8.94
CA ALA A 223 4.68 -22.83 9.19
C ALA A 223 5.00 -22.26 10.59
N LEU A 224 4.01 -22.03 11.42
CA LEU A 224 4.16 -21.62 12.83
C LEU A 224 3.85 -22.75 13.82
N LEU A 225 3.63 -23.99 13.33
CA LEU A 225 3.37 -25.20 14.12
C LEU A 225 4.45 -26.29 13.90
N GLU A 226 5.53 -25.99 13.23
CA GLU A 226 6.78 -26.74 13.16
C GLU A 226 7.93 -25.84 13.68
#